data_849eed00b3ca7c08473e6b975d6d309b
#
_entry.id   849eed00b3ca7c08473e6b975d6d309b
#
_cell.length_a   1.000
_cell.length_b   1.000
_cell.length_c   1.000
_cell.angle_alpha   90.00
_cell.angle_beta   90.00
_cell.angle_gamma   90.00
#
_symmetry.space_group_name_H-M   'P 1'
#
loop_
_entity.id
_entity.type
_entity.pdbx_description
1 polymer ?
#
loop_
_entity_poly.entity_id
_entity_poly.type
_entity_poly.pdbx_seq_one_letter_code
_entity_poly.pdbx_strand_id
1 'polypeptide(L)'
;MSDRDLTRPADKGRNIPPIAIRETSTLVNPTGSWKYIMPRYEDRVAPCNAGCPVGIDIEGYMYLIGQGRLQEAADLLVRENPMPAVTGRVCHHPCEDSCNRASLDEAVAIHSVERRLGDMILAAPPPPAPERTRTETVAVIGSGPAGLSCACFLTRMGYGVTVFEAAAEAGGMLRLGIPEYRLPRAILDRQIERIRAAGIDLRTSTRVGTDVPWTELDDFDAVFVAPGAHVGKDSRIEGAEGVTAIRPGLEFLKEVNAGERPDLGERVVVVGGGNTAMDCARSALRLGADVTVLYRRTPREMPAIPQEVREAKQEGVEFEFLAAPIGVEMEDGDFTGMTCQRMELGDPDESGRRRPVPIEGDVVTVSADTVLTAIGEDCDLSFLPDEIHTTWGLVEVDALGESTSAPVFAGGDVVDMPRSVADALGGGKRAAIGIDHFLREKAGEDVTEVPLDALRFGGGNVSALRYSEDEDPIPREAPVNETVTWDQMNPNHFHTAPRHEDHFHDAIDLRSAFGETNFGLSQKEAIEEAERCLNCGVCNRCELCLIFCPDMAISRRDDGGFEIDMRYCKGCGLCAAECPRGAVTMTREGI
;
A
#
# COMPACT_ATOMS: atom_id res chain seq x y z
N MET A 1 -9.12 -5.15 -20.00
CA MET A 1 -10.13 -4.16 -19.57
C MET A 1 -10.77 -4.72 -18.34
N SER A 2 -10.71 -4.00 -17.20
CA SER A 2 -11.54 -4.39 -16.06
C SER A 2 -12.99 -4.53 -16.55
N ASP A 3 -13.75 -5.42 -15.92
CA ASP A 3 -15.20 -5.61 -16.07
C ASP A 3 -15.99 -4.33 -15.71
N ARG A 4 -15.54 -3.19 -16.22
CA ARG A 4 -16.26 -1.94 -16.11
C ARG A 4 -17.44 -2.07 -17.03
N ASP A 5 -18.59 -2.32 -16.41
CA ASP A 5 -19.86 -2.47 -17.10
C ASP A 5 -19.99 -1.42 -18.22
N LEU A 6 -19.94 -1.88 -19.46
CA LEU A 6 -20.09 -1.03 -20.64
C LEU A 6 -21.45 -0.33 -20.70
N THR A 7 -22.39 -0.67 -19.81
CA THR A 7 -23.73 -0.03 -19.67
C THR A 7 -23.75 1.11 -18.64
N ARG A 8 -22.59 1.68 -18.24
CA ARG A 8 -22.55 2.79 -17.28
C ARG A 8 -23.57 3.87 -17.62
N PRO A 9 -24.49 4.22 -16.71
CA PRO A 9 -25.38 5.35 -16.94
C PRO A 9 -24.58 6.64 -17.03
N ALA A 10 -24.99 7.55 -17.90
CA ALA A 10 -24.43 8.89 -17.94
C ALA A 10 -24.51 9.52 -16.54
N ASP A 11 -23.43 10.19 -16.12
CA ASP A 11 -23.32 10.86 -14.82
C ASP A 11 -24.52 11.80 -14.62
N LYS A 12 -25.46 11.41 -13.76
CA LYS A 12 -26.65 12.22 -13.50
C LYS A 12 -26.27 13.35 -12.56
N GLY A 13 -26.33 14.58 -13.03
CA GLY A 13 -26.22 15.76 -12.17
C GLY A 13 -25.22 16.82 -12.61
N ARG A 14 -24.60 16.69 -13.77
CA ARG A 14 -23.79 17.77 -14.30
C ARG A 14 -24.66 18.85 -14.92
N ASN A 15 -24.39 20.10 -14.53
CA ASN A 15 -24.84 21.25 -15.28
C ASN A 15 -24.16 21.26 -16.65
N ILE A 16 -24.76 20.57 -17.62
CA ILE A 16 -24.33 20.68 -19.01
C ILE A 16 -24.58 22.13 -19.43
N PRO A 17 -23.53 22.86 -19.83
CA PRO A 17 -23.75 24.24 -20.24
C PRO A 17 -24.74 24.27 -21.43
N PRO A 18 -25.71 25.20 -21.45
CA PRO A 18 -26.74 25.24 -22.47
C PRO A 18 -26.23 25.74 -23.83
N ILE A 19 -24.94 25.55 -24.16
CA ILE A 19 -24.25 26.22 -25.27
C ILE A 19 -24.32 25.47 -26.62
N ALA A 20 -24.73 24.21 -26.60
CA ALA A 20 -24.61 23.39 -27.82
C ALA A 20 -25.94 23.22 -28.59
N ILE A 21 -26.80 24.23 -28.58
CA ILE A 21 -28.00 24.20 -29.44
C ILE A 21 -27.59 24.50 -30.86
N ARG A 22 -27.71 23.50 -31.74
CA ARG A 22 -27.53 23.67 -33.17
C ARG A 22 -28.85 23.50 -33.91
N GLU A 23 -29.14 24.43 -34.77
CA GLU A 23 -30.33 24.40 -35.59
C GLU A 23 -30.10 23.68 -36.94
N THR A 24 -28.82 23.55 -37.38
CA THR A 24 -28.46 22.93 -38.65
C THR A 24 -27.29 21.95 -38.51
N SER A 25 -27.31 20.93 -39.36
CA SER A 25 -26.23 19.94 -39.44
C SER A 25 -25.02 20.45 -40.24
N THR A 26 -23.81 20.20 -39.74
CA THR A 26 -22.55 20.47 -40.49
C THR A 26 -22.13 19.29 -41.36
N LEU A 27 -22.94 18.23 -41.47
CA LEU A 27 -22.62 17.01 -42.22
C LEU A 27 -22.46 17.21 -43.73
N VAL A 28 -22.83 18.37 -44.26
CA VAL A 28 -22.60 18.74 -45.66
C VAL A 28 -21.13 19.03 -45.98
N ASN A 29 -20.29 19.28 -44.94
CA ASN A 29 -18.89 19.63 -45.11
C ASN A 29 -17.98 18.57 -44.45
N PRO A 30 -17.45 17.58 -45.20
CA PRO A 30 -16.49 16.62 -44.65
C PRO A 30 -15.14 17.30 -44.37
N THR A 31 -14.95 17.83 -43.17
CA THR A 31 -13.77 18.61 -42.75
C THR A 31 -12.59 17.73 -42.36
N GLY A 32 -12.73 16.41 -42.40
CA GLY A 32 -11.71 15.47 -41.99
C GLY A 32 -10.38 15.55 -42.74
N SER A 33 -10.41 16.09 -43.99
CA SER A 33 -9.19 16.33 -44.78
C SER A 33 -8.32 17.47 -44.23
N TRP A 34 -8.81 18.24 -43.28
CA TRP A 34 -8.07 19.36 -42.66
C TRP A 34 -7.23 18.94 -41.46
N LYS A 35 -7.47 17.73 -40.90
CA LYS A 35 -6.74 17.26 -39.76
C LYS A 35 -5.33 16.80 -40.11
N TYR A 36 -4.41 17.04 -39.24
CA TYR A 36 -3.07 16.42 -39.15
C TYR A 36 -2.79 15.85 -37.77
N ILE A 37 -3.70 16.12 -36.84
CA ILE A 37 -3.80 15.48 -35.52
C ILE A 37 -5.22 14.96 -35.34
N MET A 38 -5.36 13.89 -34.61
CA MET A 38 -6.67 13.27 -34.36
C MET A 38 -6.83 12.86 -32.89
N PRO A 39 -8.06 12.96 -32.34
CA PRO A 39 -8.35 12.50 -30.98
C PRO A 39 -8.46 10.98 -30.96
N ARG A 40 -7.95 10.41 -29.86
CA ARG A 40 -8.14 9.00 -29.48
C ARG A 40 -8.73 8.92 -28.09
N TYR A 41 -9.65 7.97 -27.89
CA TYR A 41 -10.11 7.57 -26.56
C TYR A 41 -9.19 6.47 -26.06
N GLU A 42 -8.45 6.77 -25.01
CA GLU A 42 -7.51 5.84 -24.39
C GLU A 42 -7.67 5.93 -22.88
N ASP A 43 -8.03 4.80 -22.24
CA ASP A 43 -8.00 4.72 -20.79
C ASP A 43 -6.54 4.75 -20.34
N ARG A 44 -6.22 5.70 -19.44
CA ARG A 44 -4.90 5.95 -18.88
C ARG A 44 -4.91 5.63 -17.40
N VAL A 45 -3.74 5.60 -16.78
CA VAL A 45 -3.60 5.22 -15.38
C VAL A 45 -3.91 6.39 -14.46
N ALA A 46 -4.77 6.16 -13.46
CA ALA A 46 -4.98 7.12 -12.39
C ALA A 46 -3.73 7.22 -11.49
N PRO A 47 -3.33 8.41 -11.01
CA PRO A 47 -2.14 8.56 -10.16
C PRO A 47 -2.20 7.74 -8.87
N CYS A 48 -3.38 7.57 -8.28
CA CYS A 48 -3.57 6.73 -7.10
C CYS A 48 -3.29 5.24 -7.38
N ASN A 49 -3.64 4.73 -8.58
CA ASN A 49 -3.31 3.37 -8.99
C ASN A 49 -1.79 3.21 -9.15
N ALA A 50 -1.14 4.20 -9.81
CA ALA A 50 0.32 4.22 -9.98
C ALA A 50 1.07 4.37 -8.65
N GLY A 51 0.51 5.11 -7.70
CA GLY A 51 1.08 5.31 -6.37
C GLY A 51 0.81 4.18 -5.38
N CYS A 52 0.04 3.15 -5.74
CA CYS A 52 -0.29 2.06 -4.84
C CYS A 52 0.76 0.94 -4.86
N PRO A 53 1.47 0.66 -3.73
CA PRO A 53 2.46 -0.42 -3.70
C PRO A 53 1.85 -1.82 -3.85
N VAL A 54 0.56 -1.97 -3.53
CA VAL A 54 -0.16 -3.25 -3.73
C VAL A 54 -0.56 -3.43 -5.20
N GLY A 55 -0.65 -2.36 -6.01
CA GLY A 55 -1.12 -2.42 -7.39
C GLY A 55 -2.64 -2.63 -7.48
N ILE A 56 -3.41 -1.81 -6.75
CA ILE A 56 -4.88 -1.87 -6.72
C ILE A 56 -5.48 -0.94 -7.77
N ASP A 57 -6.57 -1.36 -8.42
CA ASP A 57 -7.41 -0.48 -9.25
C ASP A 57 -8.31 0.40 -8.36
N ILE A 58 -7.68 1.42 -7.75
CA ILE A 58 -8.34 2.34 -6.81
C ILE A 58 -9.42 3.15 -7.53
N GLU A 59 -9.09 3.70 -8.70
CA GLU A 59 -10.06 4.48 -9.48
C GLU A 59 -11.29 3.64 -9.80
N GLY A 60 -11.09 2.36 -10.15
CA GLY A 60 -12.17 1.44 -10.48
C GLY A 60 -13.13 1.20 -9.33
N TYR A 61 -12.63 0.84 -8.14
CA TYR A 61 -13.52 0.62 -7.00
C TYR A 61 -14.15 1.92 -6.48
N MET A 62 -13.43 3.05 -6.50
CA MET A 62 -14.01 4.36 -6.16
C MET A 62 -15.18 4.73 -7.07
N TYR A 63 -15.03 4.51 -8.37
CA TYR A 63 -16.13 4.72 -9.31
C TYR A 63 -17.35 3.85 -8.96
N LEU A 64 -17.15 2.56 -8.67
CA LEU A 64 -18.22 1.63 -8.31
C LEU A 64 -18.95 2.05 -7.03
N ILE A 65 -18.20 2.50 -6.00
CA ILE A 65 -18.79 2.99 -4.75
C ILE A 65 -19.65 4.23 -5.00
N GLY A 66 -19.14 5.22 -5.76
CA GLY A 66 -19.89 6.42 -6.13
C GLY A 66 -21.16 6.14 -6.93
N GLN A 67 -21.28 4.94 -7.55
CA GLN A 67 -22.49 4.45 -8.19
C GLN A 67 -23.38 3.60 -7.25
N GLY A 68 -23.02 3.44 -5.98
CA GLY A 68 -23.72 2.60 -5.01
C GLY A 68 -23.51 1.09 -5.20
N ARG A 69 -22.56 0.66 -6.06
CA ARG A 69 -22.25 -0.73 -6.41
C ARG A 69 -21.18 -1.31 -5.47
N LEU A 70 -21.49 -1.32 -4.17
CA LEU A 70 -20.52 -1.66 -3.12
C LEU A 70 -20.00 -3.10 -3.22
N GLN A 71 -20.84 -4.06 -3.61
CA GLN A 71 -20.40 -5.45 -3.73
C GLN A 71 -19.38 -5.61 -4.86
N GLU A 72 -19.62 -5.01 -5.99
CA GLU A 72 -18.70 -5.07 -7.14
C GLU A 72 -17.39 -4.32 -6.85
N ALA A 73 -17.45 -3.23 -6.09
CA ALA A 73 -16.27 -2.55 -5.59
C ALA A 73 -15.43 -3.45 -4.66
N ALA A 74 -16.10 -4.19 -3.78
CA ALA A 74 -15.46 -5.15 -2.89
C ALA A 74 -14.81 -6.31 -3.66
N ASP A 75 -15.53 -6.85 -4.66
CA ASP A 75 -15.03 -7.93 -5.51
C ASP A 75 -13.81 -7.48 -6.32
N LEU A 76 -13.81 -6.24 -6.85
CA LEU A 76 -12.67 -5.66 -7.55
C LEU A 76 -11.47 -5.49 -6.60
N LEU A 77 -11.69 -4.98 -5.39
CA LEU A 77 -10.64 -4.74 -4.41
C LEU A 77 -9.94 -6.04 -3.98
N VAL A 78 -10.69 -7.11 -3.67
CA VAL A 78 -10.10 -8.38 -3.21
C VAL A 78 -9.31 -9.12 -4.29
N ARG A 79 -9.55 -8.84 -5.56
CA ARG A 79 -8.75 -9.41 -6.65
C ARG A 79 -7.28 -8.97 -6.56
N GLU A 80 -7.03 -7.75 -6.10
CA GLU A 80 -5.68 -7.15 -6.01
C GLU A 80 -5.11 -7.13 -4.60
N ASN A 81 -5.96 -7.03 -3.59
CA ASN A 81 -5.56 -6.93 -2.19
C ASN A 81 -6.24 -8.02 -1.35
N PRO A 82 -5.49 -9.01 -0.85
CA PRO A 82 -6.04 -10.06 -0.01
C PRO A 82 -6.38 -9.61 1.42
N MET A 83 -5.92 -8.42 1.86
CA MET A 83 -6.02 -7.93 3.24
C MET A 83 -6.58 -6.50 3.37
N PRO A 84 -7.71 -6.15 2.72
CA PRO A 84 -8.18 -4.75 2.65
C PRO A 84 -8.62 -4.18 4.01
N ALA A 85 -9.08 -5.01 4.95
CA ALA A 85 -9.42 -4.55 6.29
C ALA A 85 -8.17 -4.19 7.12
N VAL A 86 -7.02 -4.78 6.79
CA VAL A 86 -5.72 -4.48 7.40
C VAL A 86 -5.12 -3.23 6.76
N THR A 87 -4.98 -3.19 5.43
CA THR A 87 -4.39 -2.04 4.72
C THR A 87 -5.16 -0.76 4.93
N GLY A 88 -6.49 -0.81 4.95
CA GLY A 88 -7.34 0.34 5.29
C GLY A 88 -7.18 0.85 6.73
N ARG A 89 -6.41 0.15 7.60
CA ARG A 89 -6.08 0.60 8.96
C ARG A 89 -4.63 1.03 9.14
N VAL A 90 -3.69 0.37 8.44
CA VAL A 90 -2.26 0.51 8.76
C VAL A 90 -1.36 0.89 7.59
N CYS A 91 -1.91 1.03 6.38
CA CYS A 91 -1.17 1.53 5.22
C CYS A 91 -0.78 3.00 5.43
N HIS A 92 0.36 3.42 4.89
CA HIS A 92 0.83 4.81 4.92
C HIS A 92 0.27 5.70 3.79
N HIS A 93 -0.62 5.17 2.97
CA HIS A 93 -1.46 5.83 1.95
C HIS A 93 -0.72 6.62 0.85
N PRO A 94 0.31 6.11 0.18
CA PRO A 94 1.01 6.85 -0.88
C PRO A 94 0.11 7.14 -2.11
N CYS A 95 -0.98 6.41 -2.24
CA CYS A 95 -2.03 6.68 -3.21
C CYS A 95 -2.76 8.02 -2.98
N GLU A 96 -2.89 8.46 -1.72
CA GLU A 96 -3.47 9.75 -1.37
C GLU A 96 -2.50 10.90 -1.66
N ASP A 97 -1.19 10.70 -1.40
CA ASP A 97 -0.15 11.68 -1.75
C ASP A 97 -0.09 11.93 -3.26
N SER A 98 -0.40 10.90 -4.06
CA SER A 98 -0.43 10.98 -5.52
C SER A 98 -1.76 11.50 -6.08
N CYS A 99 -2.77 11.74 -5.25
CA CYS A 99 -4.13 12.04 -5.69
C CYS A 99 -4.24 13.42 -6.37
N ASN A 100 -4.61 13.46 -7.66
CA ASN A 100 -4.83 14.72 -8.39
C ASN A 100 -5.86 15.64 -7.74
N ARG A 101 -6.82 15.10 -6.96
CA ARG A 101 -7.81 15.92 -6.27
C ARG A 101 -7.18 16.88 -5.26
N ALA A 102 -6.01 16.55 -4.70
CA ALA A 102 -5.27 17.45 -3.81
C ALA A 102 -4.94 18.80 -4.46
N SER A 103 -4.91 18.89 -5.80
CA SER A 103 -4.72 20.15 -6.53
C SER A 103 -6.01 20.96 -6.69
N LEU A 104 -7.17 20.38 -6.43
CA LEU A 104 -8.48 21.07 -6.46
C LEU A 104 -8.91 21.56 -5.08
N ASP A 105 -8.88 20.64 -4.10
CA ASP A 105 -9.25 20.88 -2.70
C ASP A 105 -8.38 19.98 -1.78
N GLU A 106 -8.79 18.77 -1.47
CA GLU A 106 -8.08 17.81 -0.63
C GLU A 106 -8.10 16.42 -1.28
N ALA A 107 -7.03 15.64 -1.11
CA ALA A 107 -6.98 14.26 -1.57
C ALA A 107 -8.20 13.46 -1.10
N VAL A 108 -8.64 12.49 -1.88
CA VAL A 108 -9.70 11.57 -1.46
C VAL A 108 -9.20 10.68 -0.30
N ALA A 109 -10.02 10.45 0.72
CA ALA A 109 -9.71 9.57 1.87
C ALA A 109 -9.78 8.08 1.45
N ILE A 110 -8.82 7.68 0.62
CA ILE A 110 -8.80 6.37 -0.04
C ILE A 110 -8.72 5.24 0.99
N HIS A 111 -7.85 5.39 2.00
CA HIS A 111 -7.67 4.36 3.02
C HIS A 111 -8.92 4.15 3.88
N SER A 112 -9.63 5.23 4.22
CA SER A 112 -10.86 5.15 5.02
C SER A 112 -11.99 4.46 4.25
N VAL A 113 -12.08 4.73 2.94
CA VAL A 113 -13.02 4.04 2.03
C VAL A 113 -12.64 2.57 1.87
N GLU A 114 -11.34 2.26 1.66
CA GLU A 114 -10.83 0.88 1.58
C GLU A 114 -11.11 0.12 2.87
N ARG A 115 -10.87 0.74 4.03
CA ARG A 115 -11.21 0.19 5.34
C ARG A 115 -12.69 -0.20 5.43
N ARG A 116 -13.59 0.71 5.01
CA ARG A 116 -15.03 0.43 5.02
C ARG A 116 -15.42 -0.76 4.14
N LEU A 117 -14.84 -0.87 2.95
CA LEU A 117 -15.00 -2.05 2.09
C LEU A 117 -14.41 -3.31 2.75
N GLY A 118 -13.22 -3.22 3.33
CA GLY A 118 -12.56 -4.32 4.03
C GLY A 118 -13.41 -4.87 5.17
N ASP A 119 -14.01 -4.00 5.98
CA ASP A 119 -14.92 -4.39 7.07
C ASP A 119 -16.18 -5.07 6.54
N MET A 120 -16.73 -4.58 5.41
CA MET A 120 -17.88 -5.20 4.74
C MET A 120 -17.52 -6.61 4.21
N ILE A 121 -16.34 -6.75 3.59
CA ILE A 121 -15.81 -8.02 3.10
C ILE A 121 -15.64 -9.02 4.25
N LEU A 122 -15.12 -8.60 5.38
CA LEU A 122 -14.96 -9.44 6.57
C LEU A 122 -16.30 -9.82 7.22
N ALA A 123 -17.34 -9.00 7.09
CA ALA A 123 -18.66 -9.32 7.60
C ALA A 123 -19.33 -10.48 6.81
N ALA A 124 -18.95 -10.66 5.56
CA ALA A 124 -19.41 -11.77 4.73
C ALA A 124 -18.60 -13.05 4.99
N PRO A 125 -19.19 -14.25 4.79
CA PRO A 125 -18.45 -15.50 4.86
C PRO A 125 -17.31 -15.52 3.82
N PRO A 126 -16.24 -16.30 4.05
CA PRO A 126 -15.20 -16.46 3.03
C PRO A 126 -15.80 -17.12 1.77
N PRO A 127 -15.27 -16.77 0.58
CA PRO A 127 -15.68 -17.46 -0.64
C PRO A 127 -15.29 -18.95 -0.57
N PRO A 128 -15.90 -19.82 -1.38
CA PRO A 128 -15.44 -21.18 -1.51
C PRO A 128 -13.97 -21.22 -1.92
N ALA A 129 -13.24 -22.24 -1.44
CA ALA A 129 -11.85 -22.42 -1.83
C ALA A 129 -11.76 -22.59 -3.35
N PRO A 130 -10.79 -21.96 -4.02
CA PRO A 130 -10.56 -22.18 -5.44
C PRO A 130 -10.18 -23.65 -5.70
N GLU A 131 -10.49 -24.14 -6.87
CA GLU A 131 -10.12 -25.49 -7.27
C GLU A 131 -8.59 -25.59 -7.45
N ARG A 132 -7.98 -26.63 -6.90
CA ARG A 132 -6.59 -26.93 -7.16
C ARG A 132 -6.45 -27.54 -8.56
N THR A 133 -5.97 -26.76 -9.51
CA THR A 133 -5.83 -27.16 -10.92
C THR A 133 -4.39 -27.53 -11.28
N ARG A 134 -3.42 -27.21 -10.41
CA ARG A 134 -1.99 -27.48 -10.57
C ARG A 134 -1.53 -28.61 -9.63
N THR A 135 -0.58 -29.41 -10.08
CA THR A 135 0.01 -30.50 -9.27
C THR A 135 1.14 -29.99 -8.39
N GLU A 136 1.80 -28.93 -8.83
CA GLU A 136 2.97 -28.33 -8.20
C GLU A 136 2.63 -27.75 -6.83
N THR A 137 3.64 -27.72 -5.97
CA THR A 137 3.54 -27.27 -4.59
C THR A 137 4.56 -26.18 -4.30
N VAL A 138 4.17 -25.20 -3.50
CA VAL A 138 5.02 -24.08 -3.10
C VAL A 138 5.13 -23.97 -1.59
N ALA A 139 6.36 -23.89 -1.09
CA ALA A 139 6.64 -23.56 0.31
C ALA A 139 6.76 -22.05 0.48
N VAL A 140 6.12 -21.52 1.50
CA VAL A 140 6.21 -20.08 1.89
C VAL A 140 6.78 -20.01 3.31
N ILE A 141 7.87 -19.27 3.49
CA ILE A 141 8.53 -19.09 4.79
C ILE A 141 8.10 -17.74 5.37
N GLY A 142 7.31 -17.78 6.43
CA GLY A 142 6.75 -16.62 7.12
C GLY A 142 5.31 -16.31 6.71
N SER A 143 4.47 -16.01 7.70
CA SER A 143 3.06 -15.63 7.55
C SER A 143 2.81 -14.14 7.75
N GLY A 144 3.82 -13.30 7.53
CA GLY A 144 3.66 -11.85 7.45
C GLY A 144 2.88 -11.43 6.19
N PRO A 145 2.68 -10.13 5.97
CA PRO A 145 1.93 -9.62 4.80
C PRO A 145 2.41 -10.18 3.46
N ALA A 146 3.73 -10.26 3.24
CA ALA A 146 4.30 -10.79 2.01
C ALA A 146 3.98 -12.27 1.81
N GLY A 147 4.20 -13.11 2.85
CA GLY A 147 3.94 -14.55 2.78
C GLY A 147 2.47 -14.86 2.59
N LEU A 148 1.57 -14.21 3.34
CA LEU A 148 0.13 -14.40 3.19
C LEU A 148 -0.40 -13.92 1.84
N SER A 149 0.16 -12.82 1.29
CA SER A 149 -0.17 -12.34 -0.05
C SER A 149 0.24 -13.34 -1.11
N CYS A 150 1.50 -13.79 -1.10
CA CYS A 150 2.02 -14.78 -2.05
C CYS A 150 1.19 -16.07 -1.99
N ALA A 151 0.97 -16.62 -0.79
CA ALA A 151 0.17 -17.83 -0.60
C ALA A 151 -1.26 -17.68 -1.15
N CYS A 152 -1.90 -16.53 -0.91
CA CYS A 152 -3.25 -16.26 -1.39
C CYS A 152 -3.32 -16.24 -2.92
N PHE A 153 -2.39 -15.56 -3.60
CA PHE A 153 -2.37 -15.48 -5.06
C PHE A 153 -2.02 -16.84 -5.70
N LEU A 154 -1.02 -17.55 -5.19
CA LEU A 154 -0.67 -18.90 -5.69
C LEU A 154 -1.83 -19.88 -5.55
N THR A 155 -2.55 -19.85 -4.42
CA THR A 155 -3.73 -20.70 -4.22
C THR A 155 -4.83 -20.36 -5.22
N ARG A 156 -5.04 -19.08 -5.53
CA ARG A 156 -5.98 -18.63 -6.57
C ARG A 156 -5.56 -19.07 -7.97
N MET A 157 -4.26 -19.22 -8.23
CA MET A 157 -3.69 -19.73 -9.48
C MET A 157 -3.73 -21.27 -9.56
N GLY A 158 -4.26 -21.94 -8.51
CA GLY A 158 -4.50 -23.39 -8.48
C GLY A 158 -3.37 -24.22 -7.89
N TYR A 159 -2.33 -23.63 -7.31
CA TYR A 159 -1.20 -24.33 -6.69
C TYR A 159 -1.52 -24.84 -5.28
N GLY A 160 -0.82 -25.91 -4.86
CA GLY A 160 -0.79 -26.33 -3.46
C GLY A 160 0.22 -25.49 -2.67
N VAL A 161 -0.22 -24.84 -1.58
CA VAL A 161 0.64 -23.92 -0.81
C VAL A 161 0.72 -24.35 0.64
N THR A 162 1.96 -24.46 1.17
CA THR A 162 2.25 -24.66 2.59
C THR A 162 3.00 -23.45 3.12
N VAL A 163 2.48 -22.83 4.18
CA VAL A 163 3.11 -21.69 4.87
C VAL A 163 3.71 -22.17 6.17
N PHE A 164 5.00 -21.97 6.37
CA PHE A 164 5.74 -22.24 7.61
C PHE A 164 5.89 -20.96 8.41
N GLU A 165 5.34 -20.95 9.62
CA GLU A 165 5.38 -19.81 10.54
C GLU A 165 6.07 -20.18 11.86
N ALA A 166 7.10 -19.45 12.22
CA ALA A 166 7.86 -19.70 13.45
C ALA A 166 7.08 -19.37 14.72
N ALA A 167 6.21 -18.37 14.67
CA ALA A 167 5.38 -17.97 15.81
C ALA A 167 4.20 -18.95 16.00
N ALA A 168 3.63 -18.95 17.22
CA ALA A 168 2.45 -19.75 17.53
C ALA A 168 1.19 -19.28 16.77
N GLU A 169 1.16 -18.02 16.35
CA GLU A 169 0.06 -17.41 15.62
C GLU A 169 0.58 -16.67 14.40
N ALA A 170 -0.19 -16.77 13.31
CA ALA A 170 0.16 -16.12 12.04
C ALA A 170 -0.07 -14.61 12.06
N GLY A 171 0.60 -13.90 11.16
CA GLY A 171 0.43 -12.46 10.94
C GLY A 171 1.73 -11.65 10.93
N GLY A 172 2.84 -12.22 11.39
CA GLY A 172 4.14 -11.53 11.42
C GLY A 172 4.05 -10.20 12.17
N MET A 173 4.63 -9.12 11.60
CA MET A 173 4.62 -7.79 12.22
C MET A 173 3.22 -7.18 12.40
N LEU A 174 2.22 -7.59 11.63
CA LEU A 174 0.83 -7.17 11.87
C LEU A 174 0.32 -7.60 13.26
N ARG A 175 0.82 -8.72 13.77
CA ARG A 175 0.48 -9.25 15.09
C ARG A 175 1.50 -8.85 16.16
N LEU A 176 2.78 -8.98 15.84
CA LEU A 176 3.86 -8.84 16.81
C LEU A 176 4.25 -7.39 17.06
N GLY A 177 4.22 -6.55 16.03
CA GLY A 177 4.67 -5.16 16.09
C GLY A 177 3.55 -4.15 16.23
N ILE A 178 2.47 -4.27 15.44
CA ILE A 178 1.40 -3.27 15.41
C ILE A 178 0.47 -3.44 16.63
N PRO A 179 0.27 -2.40 17.45
CA PRO A 179 -0.60 -2.49 18.63
C PRO A 179 -2.08 -2.69 18.29
N GLU A 180 -2.82 -3.30 19.22
CA GLU A 180 -4.23 -3.64 19.03
C GLU A 180 -5.13 -2.42 18.82
N TYR A 181 -4.79 -1.27 19.40
CA TYR A 181 -5.55 -0.03 19.22
C TYR A 181 -5.46 0.53 17.79
N ARG A 182 -4.47 0.09 16.98
CA ARG A 182 -4.38 0.39 15.54
C ARG A 182 -4.93 -0.75 14.68
N LEU A 183 -4.65 -2.00 15.06
CA LEU A 183 -5.09 -3.18 14.33
C LEU A 183 -5.67 -4.21 15.31
N PRO A 184 -7.00 -4.24 15.52
CA PRO A 184 -7.64 -5.20 16.41
C PRO A 184 -7.32 -6.64 16.03
N ARG A 185 -6.96 -7.46 17.01
CA ARG A 185 -6.64 -8.88 16.78
C ARG A 185 -7.78 -9.63 16.11
N ALA A 186 -9.02 -9.36 16.51
CA ALA A 186 -10.19 -9.97 15.90
C ALA A 186 -10.33 -9.66 14.39
N ILE A 187 -9.89 -8.49 13.92
CA ILE A 187 -9.86 -8.13 12.50
C ILE A 187 -8.77 -8.91 11.78
N LEU A 188 -7.56 -8.93 12.37
CA LEU A 188 -6.43 -9.67 11.81
C LEU A 188 -6.73 -11.18 11.70
N ASP A 189 -7.26 -11.77 12.76
CA ASP A 189 -7.60 -13.21 12.82
C ASP A 189 -8.62 -13.58 11.76
N ARG A 190 -9.68 -12.79 11.61
CA ARG A 190 -10.71 -13.01 10.57
C ARG A 190 -10.13 -12.85 9.18
N GLN A 191 -9.21 -11.91 8.98
CA GLN A 191 -8.54 -11.71 7.69
C GLN A 191 -7.64 -12.90 7.34
N ILE A 192 -6.84 -13.39 8.29
CA ILE A 192 -5.98 -14.57 8.12
C ILE A 192 -6.84 -15.82 7.88
N GLU A 193 -7.89 -16.02 8.66
CA GLU A 193 -8.80 -17.17 8.48
C GLU A 193 -9.47 -17.15 7.11
N ARG A 194 -9.84 -15.97 6.60
CA ARG A 194 -10.38 -15.83 5.24
C ARG A 194 -9.37 -16.26 4.17
N ILE A 195 -8.08 -15.93 4.36
CA ILE A 195 -6.98 -16.35 3.47
C ILE A 195 -6.77 -17.87 3.61
N ARG A 196 -6.74 -18.40 4.83
CA ARG A 196 -6.57 -19.83 5.10
C ARG A 196 -7.71 -20.68 4.52
N ALA A 197 -8.93 -20.16 4.55
CA ALA A 197 -10.11 -20.82 3.98
C ALA A 197 -10.02 -21.06 2.46
N ALA A 198 -9.09 -20.40 1.76
CA ALA A 198 -8.77 -20.68 0.37
C ALA A 198 -8.04 -22.03 0.15
N GLY A 199 -7.69 -22.76 1.21
CA GLY A 199 -7.05 -24.08 1.13
C GLY A 199 -5.54 -24.07 1.38
N ILE A 200 -5.02 -23.04 2.03
CA ILE A 200 -3.61 -22.93 2.41
C ILE A 200 -3.33 -23.82 3.62
N ASP A 201 -2.28 -24.64 3.55
CA ASP A 201 -1.74 -25.39 4.70
C ASP A 201 -0.84 -24.47 5.53
N LEU A 202 -1.37 -23.92 6.61
CA LEU A 202 -0.67 -23.00 7.50
C LEU A 202 -0.15 -23.74 8.74
N ARG A 203 1.18 -23.86 8.84
CA ARG A 203 1.89 -24.55 9.94
C ARG A 203 2.55 -23.54 10.84
N THR A 204 1.91 -23.22 11.95
CA THR A 204 2.46 -22.37 13.01
C THR A 204 3.39 -23.14 13.95
N SER A 205 4.16 -22.45 14.78
CA SER A 205 5.20 -23.02 15.67
C SER A 205 6.16 -23.93 14.89
N THR A 206 6.51 -23.53 13.67
CA THR A 206 7.33 -24.34 12.76
C THR A 206 8.37 -23.42 12.09
N ARG A 207 9.55 -23.37 12.66
CA ARG A 207 10.67 -22.53 12.19
C ARG A 207 11.52 -23.28 11.17
N VAL A 208 11.63 -22.78 9.96
CA VAL A 208 12.60 -23.26 8.97
C VAL A 208 14.02 -22.95 9.44
N GLY A 209 14.92 -23.91 9.28
CA GLY A 209 16.30 -23.86 9.78
C GLY A 209 16.46 -24.45 11.19
N THR A 210 15.37 -24.67 11.92
CA THR A 210 15.40 -25.26 13.27
C THR A 210 14.49 -26.48 13.37
N ASP A 211 13.17 -26.30 13.14
CA ASP A 211 12.18 -27.39 13.23
C ASP A 211 12.06 -28.12 11.90
N VAL A 212 12.22 -27.41 10.79
CA VAL A 212 12.23 -27.92 9.44
C VAL A 212 13.57 -27.54 8.79
N PRO A 213 14.45 -28.50 8.51
CA PRO A 213 15.71 -28.22 7.81
C PRO A 213 15.42 -27.74 6.39
N TRP A 214 16.30 -26.88 5.82
CA TRP A 214 16.14 -26.39 4.45
C TRP A 214 15.94 -27.51 3.43
N THR A 215 16.61 -28.64 3.62
CA THR A 215 16.54 -29.81 2.71
C THR A 215 15.15 -30.44 2.59
N GLU A 216 14.24 -30.20 3.54
CA GLU A 216 12.84 -30.64 3.39
C GLU A 216 12.05 -29.74 2.43
N LEU A 217 12.56 -28.55 2.14
CA LEU A 217 11.94 -27.63 1.16
C LEU A 217 12.26 -28.05 -0.29
N ASP A 218 13.26 -28.89 -0.50
CA ASP A 218 13.60 -29.45 -1.82
C ASP A 218 12.47 -30.34 -2.39
N ASP A 219 11.53 -30.78 -1.54
CA ASP A 219 10.34 -31.53 -1.96
C ASP A 219 9.26 -30.63 -2.60
N PHE A 220 9.39 -29.31 -2.50
CA PHE A 220 8.51 -28.34 -3.13
C PHE A 220 9.05 -27.89 -4.49
N ASP A 221 8.15 -27.54 -5.41
CA ASP A 221 8.52 -27.10 -6.76
C ASP A 221 9.08 -25.67 -6.79
N ALA A 222 8.73 -24.84 -5.79
CA ALA A 222 9.30 -23.53 -5.54
C ALA A 222 9.21 -23.14 -4.06
N VAL A 223 10.08 -22.21 -3.64
CA VAL A 223 10.14 -21.68 -2.27
C VAL A 223 10.04 -20.16 -2.29
N PHE A 224 9.17 -19.59 -1.46
CA PHE A 224 9.09 -18.14 -1.23
C PHE A 224 9.59 -17.77 0.17
N VAL A 225 10.63 -16.94 0.25
CA VAL A 225 11.32 -16.52 1.47
C VAL A 225 10.79 -15.14 1.91
N ALA A 226 10.07 -15.09 3.04
CA ALA A 226 9.48 -13.87 3.58
C ALA A 226 9.45 -13.85 5.13
N PRO A 227 10.56 -14.16 5.86
CA PRO A 227 10.59 -14.21 7.32
C PRO A 227 10.44 -12.84 7.96
N GLY A 228 10.63 -11.73 7.22
CA GLY A 228 10.57 -10.35 7.72
C GLY A 228 11.84 -9.93 8.48
N ALA A 229 11.81 -8.75 9.11
CA ALA A 229 12.88 -8.17 9.90
C ALA A 229 12.47 -8.15 11.38
N HIS A 230 13.10 -9.01 12.19
CA HIS A 230 12.69 -9.25 13.58
C HIS A 230 13.78 -9.01 14.62
N VAL A 231 14.99 -8.62 14.18
CA VAL A 231 16.16 -8.38 15.04
C VAL A 231 16.36 -6.87 15.19
N GLY A 232 16.17 -6.34 16.40
CA GLY A 232 16.41 -4.92 16.67
C GLY A 232 17.87 -4.54 16.45
N LYS A 233 18.13 -3.40 15.81
CA LYS A 233 19.49 -2.89 15.62
C LYS A 233 20.11 -2.46 16.93
N ASP A 234 21.42 -2.69 17.05
CA ASP A 234 22.22 -2.19 18.17
C ASP A 234 22.13 -0.66 18.25
N SER A 235 21.82 -0.17 19.44
CA SER A 235 21.68 1.26 19.73
C SER A 235 22.95 2.07 19.56
N ARG A 236 24.12 1.44 19.69
CA ARG A 236 25.45 2.08 19.70
C ARG A 236 25.58 3.22 20.72
N ILE A 237 24.83 3.14 21.82
CA ILE A 237 24.91 4.08 22.95
C ILE A 237 26.06 3.63 23.84
N GLU A 238 27.01 4.49 24.14
CA GLU A 238 28.15 4.16 24.99
C GLU A 238 27.69 3.81 26.40
N GLY A 239 28.15 2.66 26.91
CA GLY A 239 27.78 2.16 28.23
C GLY A 239 26.42 1.48 28.33
N ALA A 240 25.69 1.32 27.23
CA ALA A 240 24.36 0.67 27.24
C ALA A 240 24.44 -0.86 27.38
N GLU A 241 25.61 -1.47 27.16
CA GLU A 241 25.78 -2.91 27.21
C GLU A 241 25.47 -3.46 28.61
N GLY A 242 24.51 -4.39 28.69
CA GLY A 242 24.07 -4.99 29.95
C GLY A 242 23.14 -4.14 30.81
N VAL A 243 22.77 -2.93 30.37
CA VAL A 243 21.78 -2.08 31.07
C VAL A 243 20.38 -2.55 30.72
N THR A 244 19.71 -3.23 31.63
CA THR A 244 18.36 -3.83 31.42
C THR A 244 17.27 -2.79 31.20
N ALA A 245 17.48 -1.55 31.62
CA ALA A 245 16.57 -0.43 31.36
C ALA A 245 16.53 0.00 29.89
N ILE A 246 17.54 -0.38 29.09
CA ILE A 246 17.60 -0.08 27.65
C ILE A 246 17.21 -1.33 26.87
N ARG A 247 16.08 -1.25 26.15
CA ARG A 247 15.45 -2.41 25.51
C ARG A 247 15.10 -2.10 24.04
N PRO A 248 15.21 -3.11 23.15
CA PRO A 248 14.66 -2.97 21.79
C PRO A 248 13.14 -2.71 21.83
N GLY A 249 12.68 -1.69 21.13
CA GLY A 249 11.26 -1.33 21.08
C GLY A 249 10.39 -2.45 20.50
N LEU A 250 10.91 -3.20 19.53
CA LEU A 250 10.17 -4.33 18.96
C LEU A 250 9.91 -5.44 19.99
N GLU A 251 10.87 -5.76 20.88
CA GLU A 251 10.66 -6.76 21.93
C GLU A 251 9.60 -6.29 22.93
N PHE A 252 9.65 -5.00 23.31
CA PHE A 252 8.60 -4.39 24.12
C PHE A 252 7.21 -4.49 23.45
N LEU A 253 7.10 -4.20 22.16
CA LEU A 253 5.83 -4.31 21.42
C LEU A 253 5.34 -5.76 21.38
N LYS A 254 6.23 -6.75 21.20
CA LYS A 254 5.87 -8.17 21.23
C LYS A 254 5.25 -8.57 22.58
N GLU A 255 5.84 -8.13 23.70
CA GLU A 255 5.29 -8.37 25.05
C GLU A 255 3.92 -7.74 25.23
N VAL A 256 3.78 -6.44 24.89
CA VAL A 256 2.50 -5.73 25.00
C VAL A 256 1.43 -6.39 24.12
N ASN A 257 1.78 -6.78 22.92
CA ASN A 257 0.89 -7.44 21.97
C ASN A 257 0.54 -8.89 22.37
N ALA A 258 1.39 -9.54 23.15
CA ALA A 258 1.09 -10.83 23.81
C ALA A 258 0.17 -10.67 25.03
N GLY A 259 -0.20 -9.45 25.40
CA GLY A 259 -1.06 -9.15 26.55
C GLY A 259 -0.30 -8.88 27.84
N GLU A 260 1.03 -8.87 27.80
CA GLU A 260 1.86 -8.52 28.95
C GLU A 260 1.78 -7.02 29.27
N ARG A 261 2.07 -6.67 30.51
CA ARG A 261 2.06 -5.29 30.98
C ARG A 261 3.37 -5.04 31.76
N PRO A 262 4.51 -4.91 31.02
CA PRO A 262 5.80 -4.68 31.67
C PRO A 262 5.80 -3.37 32.45
N ASP A 263 6.47 -3.41 33.62
CA ASP A 263 6.74 -2.21 34.40
C ASP A 263 7.88 -1.42 33.73
N LEU A 264 7.60 -0.18 33.34
CA LEU A 264 8.55 0.70 32.64
C LEU A 264 9.10 1.82 33.54
N GLY A 265 8.61 1.92 34.79
CA GLY A 265 8.83 3.11 35.63
C GLY A 265 7.94 4.29 35.21
N GLU A 266 8.26 5.48 35.74
CA GLU A 266 7.46 6.68 35.51
C GLU A 266 7.82 7.38 34.17
N ARG A 267 9.12 7.37 33.79
CA ARG A 267 9.67 8.14 32.66
C ARG A 267 10.22 7.21 31.60
N VAL A 268 9.63 7.24 30.43
CA VAL A 268 10.07 6.41 29.30
C VAL A 268 10.58 7.30 28.17
N VAL A 269 11.78 7.01 27.69
CA VAL A 269 12.33 7.64 26.49
C VAL A 269 12.29 6.65 25.33
N VAL A 270 11.69 7.06 24.21
CA VAL A 270 11.67 6.28 22.97
C VAL A 270 12.64 6.89 21.97
N VAL A 271 13.68 6.16 21.58
CA VAL A 271 14.68 6.62 20.63
C VAL A 271 14.30 6.20 19.22
N GLY A 272 13.89 7.15 18.38
CA GLY A 272 13.52 6.90 17.00
C GLY A 272 12.46 7.85 16.48
N GLY A 273 12.16 7.78 15.17
CA GLY A 273 11.19 8.66 14.52
C GLY A 273 10.34 7.94 13.48
N GLY A 274 10.34 6.60 13.47
CA GLY A 274 9.52 5.75 12.61
C GLY A 274 8.21 5.32 13.27
N ASN A 275 7.41 4.54 12.55
CA ASN A 275 6.14 4.00 13.06
C ASN A 275 6.34 3.13 14.32
N THR A 276 7.40 2.32 14.36
CA THR A 276 7.76 1.52 15.55
C THR A 276 7.95 2.42 16.79
N ALA A 277 8.59 3.61 16.62
CA ALA A 277 8.75 4.55 17.72
C ALA A 277 7.42 5.13 18.20
N MET A 278 6.50 5.45 17.28
CA MET A 278 5.15 5.92 17.61
C MET A 278 4.36 4.83 18.34
N ASP A 279 4.44 3.60 17.86
CA ASP A 279 3.77 2.46 18.49
C ASP A 279 4.32 2.15 19.90
N CYS A 280 5.66 2.24 20.08
CA CYS A 280 6.29 2.13 21.41
C CYS A 280 5.82 3.26 22.34
N ALA A 281 5.86 4.50 21.88
CA ALA A 281 5.51 5.66 22.69
C ALA A 281 4.04 5.63 23.14
N ARG A 282 3.14 5.38 22.22
CA ARG A 282 1.70 5.29 22.51
C ARG A 282 1.35 4.08 23.38
N SER A 283 2.07 2.95 23.24
CA SER A 283 1.90 1.78 24.09
C SER A 283 2.42 2.02 25.50
N ALA A 284 3.60 2.63 25.67
CA ALA A 284 4.15 2.99 26.97
C ALA A 284 3.27 4.00 27.72
N LEU A 285 2.72 4.99 27.00
CA LEU A 285 1.74 5.94 27.58
C LEU A 285 0.51 5.22 28.14
N ARG A 286 -0.01 4.21 27.42
CA ARG A 286 -1.15 3.38 27.89
C ARG A 286 -0.82 2.50 29.09
N LEU A 287 0.45 2.21 29.32
CA LEU A 287 0.92 1.55 30.54
C LEU A 287 1.10 2.52 31.72
N GLY A 288 0.86 3.82 31.50
CA GLY A 288 0.85 4.84 32.57
C GLY A 288 2.14 5.64 32.70
N ALA A 289 3.10 5.46 31.82
CA ALA A 289 4.35 6.24 31.83
C ALA A 289 4.20 7.63 31.22
N ASP A 290 5.04 8.57 31.65
CA ASP A 290 5.31 9.82 30.94
C ASP A 290 6.34 9.54 29.83
N VAL A 291 5.99 9.85 28.59
CA VAL A 291 6.77 9.40 27.42
C VAL A 291 7.34 10.55 26.64
N THR A 292 8.64 10.51 26.40
CA THR A 292 9.35 11.43 25.49
C THR A 292 9.96 10.67 24.30
N VAL A 293 9.59 11.07 23.08
CA VAL A 293 10.23 10.58 21.86
C VAL A 293 11.46 11.44 21.56
N LEU A 294 12.63 10.81 21.54
CA LEU A 294 13.90 11.43 21.22
C LEU A 294 14.24 11.19 19.75
N TYR A 295 14.36 12.26 18.96
CA TYR A 295 14.63 12.14 17.54
C TYR A 295 15.75 13.09 17.07
N ARG A 296 16.74 12.53 16.36
CA ARG A 296 17.96 13.23 15.93
C ARG A 296 17.77 14.25 14.80
N ARG A 297 16.56 14.37 14.22
CA ARG A 297 16.20 15.33 13.18
C ARG A 297 14.96 16.14 13.61
N THR A 298 14.34 16.85 12.68
CA THR A 298 13.11 17.61 12.95
C THR A 298 11.85 16.82 12.61
N PRO A 299 10.64 17.28 12.96
CA PRO A 299 9.39 16.63 12.60
C PRO A 299 9.24 16.39 11.09
N ARG A 300 9.84 17.24 10.25
CA ARG A 300 9.75 17.14 8.80
C ARG A 300 10.48 15.91 8.24
N GLU A 301 11.55 15.49 8.89
CA GLU A 301 12.35 14.33 8.47
C GLU A 301 11.91 13.03 9.13
N MET A 302 10.83 13.03 9.94
CA MET A 302 10.30 11.81 10.54
C MET A 302 9.74 10.88 9.47
N PRO A 303 10.16 9.60 9.43
CA PRO A 303 9.58 8.62 8.51
C PRO A 303 8.24 8.05 9.00
N ALA A 304 7.81 8.36 10.22
CA ALA A 304 6.51 7.95 10.74
C ALA A 304 5.36 8.59 9.94
N ILE A 305 4.26 7.89 9.83
CA ILE A 305 3.02 8.39 9.22
C ILE A 305 2.61 9.68 9.94
N PRO A 306 2.38 10.80 9.23
CA PRO A 306 2.06 12.09 9.87
C PRO A 306 0.84 12.02 10.79
N GLN A 307 -0.13 11.19 10.50
CA GLN A 307 -1.30 10.96 11.33
C GLN A 307 -0.90 10.33 12.67
N GLU A 308 -0.05 9.30 12.68
CA GLU A 308 0.43 8.64 13.91
C GLU A 308 1.20 9.61 14.82
N VAL A 309 1.98 10.51 14.23
CA VAL A 309 2.67 11.58 15.00
C VAL A 309 1.66 12.56 15.60
N ARG A 310 0.60 12.93 14.88
CA ARG A 310 -0.46 13.79 15.41
C ARG A 310 -1.20 13.11 16.55
N GLU A 311 -1.58 11.85 16.38
CA GLU A 311 -2.28 11.07 17.40
C GLU A 311 -1.42 10.91 18.67
N ALA A 312 -0.13 10.57 18.52
CA ALA A 312 0.81 10.48 19.65
C ALA A 312 0.87 11.79 20.46
N LYS A 313 0.93 12.95 19.78
CA LYS A 313 0.90 14.27 20.42
C LYS A 313 -0.42 14.56 21.11
N GLN A 314 -1.55 14.22 20.50
CA GLN A 314 -2.88 14.40 21.08
C GLN A 314 -3.08 13.53 22.32
N GLU A 315 -2.52 12.34 22.34
CA GLU A 315 -2.52 11.43 23.48
C GLU A 315 -1.61 11.92 24.64
N GLY A 316 -0.66 12.83 24.36
CA GLY A 316 0.21 13.46 25.35
C GLY A 316 1.67 12.98 25.33
N VAL A 317 2.11 12.36 24.25
CA VAL A 317 3.53 12.05 24.04
C VAL A 317 4.32 13.34 23.79
N GLU A 318 5.41 13.53 24.53
CA GLU A 318 6.34 14.63 24.35
C GLU A 318 7.40 14.29 23.29
N PHE A 319 7.97 15.32 22.65
CA PHE A 319 8.97 15.14 21.60
C PHE A 319 10.18 16.03 21.84
N GLU A 320 11.34 15.44 21.90
CA GLU A 320 12.64 16.10 21.94
C GLU A 320 13.36 15.91 20.59
N PHE A 321 13.40 16.98 19.80
CA PHE A 321 13.99 16.95 18.47
C PHE A 321 15.45 17.43 18.48
N LEU A 322 16.19 17.08 17.42
CA LEU A 322 17.58 17.45 17.22
C LEU A 322 18.45 17.01 18.40
N ALA A 323 18.19 15.83 18.93
CA ALA A 323 19.00 15.20 19.98
C ALA A 323 19.20 13.71 19.68
N ALA A 324 20.38 13.20 19.93
CA ALA A 324 20.74 11.80 19.77
C ALA A 324 21.45 11.28 21.01
N PRO A 325 21.08 10.11 21.54
CA PRO A 325 21.74 9.54 22.71
C PRO A 325 23.17 9.13 22.35
N ILE A 326 24.12 9.45 23.23
CA ILE A 326 25.54 9.14 23.07
C ILE A 326 26.09 8.32 24.25
N GLY A 327 25.44 8.35 25.42
CA GLY A 327 25.87 7.63 26.61
C GLY A 327 24.75 7.45 27.61
N VAL A 328 25.01 6.65 28.63
CA VAL A 328 24.10 6.39 29.76
C VAL A 328 24.49 7.19 30.99
N GLU A 329 23.50 7.58 31.78
CA GLU A 329 23.68 8.19 33.10
C GLU A 329 23.37 7.16 34.19
N MET A 330 24.31 7.02 35.13
CA MET A 330 24.22 6.08 36.24
C MET A 330 24.44 6.83 37.55
N GLU A 331 23.63 6.56 38.59
CA GLU A 331 23.82 7.08 39.93
C GLU A 331 23.76 5.88 40.91
N ASP A 332 24.80 5.74 41.73
CA ASP A 332 24.96 4.62 42.68
C ASP A 332 24.84 3.20 42.08
N GLY A 333 25.02 3.08 40.77
CA GLY A 333 24.92 1.82 40.02
C GLY A 333 23.55 1.61 39.35
N ASP A 334 22.60 2.48 39.58
CA ASP A 334 21.27 2.45 38.97
C ASP A 334 21.21 3.37 37.73
N PHE A 335 20.48 2.94 36.70
CA PHE A 335 20.25 3.73 35.51
C PHE A 335 19.29 4.89 35.82
N THR A 336 19.63 6.12 35.44
CA THR A 336 18.84 7.33 35.71
C THR A 336 18.51 8.14 34.47
N GLY A 337 19.13 7.82 33.33
CA GLY A 337 18.86 8.55 32.09
C GLY A 337 19.93 8.39 31.03
N MET A 338 19.95 9.31 30.09
CA MET A 338 20.88 9.33 28.96
C MET A 338 21.54 10.69 28.79
N THR A 339 22.80 10.66 28.40
CA THR A 339 23.50 11.82 27.81
C THR A 339 23.18 11.88 26.33
N CYS A 340 22.67 13.04 25.87
CA CYS A 340 22.26 13.26 24.49
C CYS A 340 23.05 14.40 23.87
N GLN A 341 23.57 14.18 22.65
CA GLN A 341 24.21 15.19 21.83
C GLN A 341 23.17 16.02 21.08
N ARG A 342 23.24 17.34 21.16
CA ARG A 342 22.44 18.24 20.32
C ARG A 342 22.92 18.19 18.88
N MET A 343 21.95 18.27 17.97
CA MET A 343 22.17 18.13 16.54
C MET A 343 21.70 19.36 15.78
N GLU A 344 22.32 19.62 14.64
CA GLU A 344 21.79 20.50 13.61
C GLU A 344 21.57 19.74 12.30
N LEU A 345 20.86 20.33 11.34
CA LEU A 345 20.60 19.68 10.05
C LEU A 345 21.60 20.17 8.99
N GLY A 346 22.42 19.27 8.50
CA GLY A 346 23.31 19.44 7.35
C GLY A 346 22.63 19.24 6.00
N ASP A 347 23.41 18.86 4.99
CA ASP A 347 22.93 18.55 3.64
C ASP A 347 22.08 17.27 3.60
N PRO A 348 21.20 17.10 2.60
CA PRO A 348 20.43 15.87 2.41
C PRO A 348 21.34 14.63 2.24
N ASP A 349 20.91 13.50 2.80
CA ASP A 349 21.50 12.19 2.56
C ASP A 349 20.93 11.54 1.28
N GLU A 350 21.33 10.30 0.96
CA GLU A 350 20.87 9.55 -0.21
C GLU A 350 19.35 9.32 -0.23
N SER A 351 18.71 9.35 0.93
CA SER A 351 17.24 9.26 1.07
C SER A 351 16.54 10.61 0.87
N GLY A 352 17.26 11.69 0.59
CA GLY A 352 16.75 13.05 0.47
C GLY A 352 16.45 13.76 1.80
N ARG A 353 16.67 13.09 2.95
CA ARG A 353 16.49 13.69 4.29
C ARG A 353 17.77 14.38 4.75
N ARG A 354 17.64 15.54 5.38
CA ARG A 354 18.80 16.28 5.90
C ARG A 354 19.54 15.47 6.97
N ARG A 355 20.88 15.41 6.86
CA ARG A 355 21.75 14.67 7.80
C ARG A 355 21.77 15.36 9.15
N PRO A 356 21.66 14.60 10.27
CA PRO A 356 21.92 15.17 11.60
C PRO A 356 23.43 15.32 11.78
N VAL A 357 23.86 16.53 12.15
CA VAL A 357 25.26 16.88 12.41
C VAL A 357 25.38 17.26 13.89
N PRO A 358 26.29 16.68 14.68
CA PRO A 358 26.46 17.03 16.08
C PRO A 358 26.99 18.46 16.25
N ILE A 359 26.41 19.20 17.21
CA ILE A 359 26.91 20.51 17.65
C ILE A 359 27.94 20.25 18.74
N GLU A 360 29.21 20.47 18.44
CA GLU A 360 30.31 20.12 19.33
C GLU A 360 30.16 20.79 20.69
N GLY A 361 30.20 19.99 21.76
CA GLY A 361 30.11 20.46 23.15
C GLY A 361 28.72 20.80 23.66
N ASP A 362 27.68 20.71 22.81
CA ASP A 362 26.28 20.94 23.23
C ASP A 362 25.62 19.59 23.60
N VAL A 363 25.65 19.28 24.89
CA VAL A 363 25.20 18.02 25.45
C VAL A 363 24.10 18.29 26.48
N VAL A 364 23.05 17.46 26.49
CA VAL A 364 21.96 17.54 27.46
C VAL A 364 21.73 16.17 28.10
N THR A 365 21.28 16.15 29.35
CA THR A 365 20.85 14.92 30.02
C THR A 365 19.33 14.80 29.96
N VAL A 366 18.86 13.61 29.56
CA VAL A 366 17.44 13.25 29.54
C VAL A 366 17.22 12.14 30.57
N SER A 367 16.47 12.44 31.62
CA SER A 367 16.14 11.49 32.68
C SER A 367 15.16 10.43 32.15
N ALA A 368 15.43 9.17 32.48
CA ALA A 368 14.59 8.04 32.08
C ALA A 368 14.71 6.89 33.09
N ASP A 369 13.63 6.16 33.28
CA ASP A 369 13.61 4.90 34.02
C ASP A 369 13.70 3.72 33.03
N THR A 370 13.18 3.88 31.82
CA THR A 370 13.30 2.92 30.72
C THR A 370 13.55 3.64 29.39
N VAL A 371 14.37 3.03 28.53
CA VAL A 371 14.64 3.48 27.16
C VAL A 371 14.22 2.39 26.17
N LEU A 372 13.36 2.76 25.20
CA LEU A 372 12.94 1.89 24.11
C LEU A 372 13.63 2.32 22.80
N THR A 373 14.46 1.46 22.24
CA THR A 373 15.19 1.77 21.00
C THR A 373 14.40 1.31 19.78
N ALA A 374 13.97 2.27 18.93
CA ALA A 374 13.19 2.04 17.71
C ALA A 374 13.93 2.64 16.50
N ILE A 375 15.15 2.16 16.26
CA ILE A 375 16.09 2.68 15.26
C ILE A 375 16.22 1.79 14.02
N GLY A 376 15.32 0.83 13.88
CA GLY A 376 15.23 -0.12 12.78
C GLY A 376 15.55 -1.55 13.19
N GLU A 377 15.23 -2.47 12.31
CA GLU A 377 15.37 -3.91 12.49
C GLU A 377 16.20 -4.52 11.36
N ASP A 378 16.84 -5.66 11.62
CA ASP A 378 17.58 -6.48 10.68
C ASP A 378 16.87 -7.82 10.46
N CYS A 379 17.14 -8.46 9.32
CA CYS A 379 16.64 -9.78 8.97
C CYS A 379 17.56 -10.86 9.54
N ASP A 380 17.00 -11.95 10.06
CA ASP A 380 17.73 -13.18 10.35
C ASP A 380 17.62 -14.11 9.13
N LEU A 381 18.68 -14.20 8.35
CA LEU A 381 18.79 -15.03 7.15
C LEU A 381 19.77 -16.21 7.33
N SER A 382 20.15 -16.52 8.57
CA SER A 382 21.14 -17.55 8.91
C SER A 382 20.74 -18.99 8.49
N PHE A 383 19.46 -19.18 8.16
CA PHE A 383 18.91 -20.46 7.70
C PHE A 383 19.00 -20.67 6.18
N LEU A 384 19.37 -19.65 5.43
CA LEU A 384 19.49 -19.72 3.97
C LEU A 384 20.76 -20.48 3.55
N PRO A 385 20.70 -21.27 2.46
CA PRO A 385 21.88 -21.83 1.81
C PRO A 385 22.82 -20.75 1.25
N ASP A 386 24.12 -21.06 1.20
CA ASP A 386 25.16 -20.13 0.70
C ASP A 386 24.98 -19.74 -0.77
N GLU A 387 24.24 -20.54 -1.56
CA GLU A 387 23.93 -20.30 -2.97
C GLU A 387 22.96 -19.16 -3.19
N ILE A 388 22.21 -18.78 -2.16
CA ILE A 388 21.29 -17.62 -2.21
C ILE A 388 22.08 -16.38 -1.79
N HIS A 389 22.37 -15.54 -2.77
CA HIS A 389 23.16 -14.34 -2.51
C HIS A 389 22.40 -13.30 -1.70
N THR A 390 23.13 -12.70 -0.77
CA THR A 390 22.62 -11.59 0.05
C THR A 390 23.57 -10.41 0.00
N THR A 391 23.03 -9.20 -0.11
CA THR A 391 23.79 -7.94 -0.02
C THR A 391 23.20 -7.07 1.07
N TRP A 392 24.05 -6.57 1.97
CA TRP A 392 23.63 -5.76 3.14
C TRP A 392 22.62 -6.45 4.06
N GLY A 393 22.61 -7.79 4.12
CA GLY A 393 21.64 -8.56 4.91
C GLY A 393 20.27 -8.68 4.26
N LEU A 394 20.15 -8.45 2.96
CA LEU A 394 18.94 -8.60 2.14
C LEU A 394 19.18 -9.60 1.02
N VAL A 395 18.16 -10.38 0.67
CA VAL A 395 18.21 -11.33 -0.44
C VAL A 395 18.20 -10.57 -1.77
N GLU A 396 19.12 -10.91 -2.67
CA GLU A 396 19.15 -10.38 -4.04
C GLU A 396 18.08 -11.05 -4.88
N VAL A 397 17.22 -10.25 -5.51
CA VAL A 397 16.13 -10.73 -6.36
C VAL A 397 16.00 -9.89 -7.63
N ASP A 398 15.42 -10.51 -8.64
CA ASP A 398 15.03 -9.82 -9.86
C ASP A 398 13.71 -9.03 -9.72
N ALA A 399 13.19 -8.54 -10.84
CA ALA A 399 11.96 -7.74 -10.88
C ALA A 399 10.69 -8.53 -10.51
N LEU A 400 10.69 -9.86 -10.57
CA LEU A 400 9.58 -10.75 -10.19
C LEU A 400 9.82 -11.47 -8.86
N GLY A 401 10.93 -11.16 -8.18
CA GLY A 401 11.24 -11.71 -6.87
C GLY A 401 12.03 -13.02 -6.93
N GLU A 402 12.51 -13.46 -8.11
CA GLU A 402 13.36 -14.65 -8.22
C GLU A 402 14.76 -14.33 -7.69
N SER A 403 15.28 -15.22 -6.83
CA SER A 403 16.62 -15.08 -6.25
C SER A 403 17.70 -15.54 -7.23
N THR A 404 18.96 -15.41 -6.83
CA THR A 404 20.11 -15.90 -7.60
C THR A 404 20.16 -17.44 -7.73
N SER A 405 19.30 -18.16 -7.02
CA SER A 405 19.23 -19.64 -7.00
C SER A 405 17.78 -20.13 -7.14
N ALA A 406 17.36 -20.39 -8.39
CA ALA A 406 16.05 -20.98 -8.66
C ALA A 406 15.94 -22.40 -8.04
N PRO A 407 14.78 -22.84 -7.55
CA PRO A 407 13.45 -22.18 -7.61
C PRO A 407 13.11 -21.36 -6.35
N VAL A 408 14.00 -20.50 -5.88
CA VAL A 408 13.80 -19.71 -4.66
C VAL A 408 13.47 -18.26 -5.03
N PHE A 409 12.42 -17.75 -4.42
CA PHE A 409 11.92 -16.38 -4.56
C PHE A 409 11.92 -15.69 -3.20
N ALA A 410 11.99 -14.37 -3.14
CA ALA A 410 11.90 -13.63 -1.89
C ALA A 410 11.10 -12.33 -2.04
N GLY A 411 10.58 -11.83 -0.90
CA GLY A 411 9.84 -10.57 -0.88
C GLY A 411 9.51 -10.10 0.54
N GLY A 412 8.97 -8.90 0.65
CA GLY A 412 8.79 -8.21 1.92
C GLY A 412 10.11 -7.64 2.45
N ASP A 413 10.25 -7.52 3.77
CA ASP A 413 11.35 -6.80 4.42
C ASP A 413 12.73 -7.45 4.19
N VAL A 414 12.80 -8.64 3.60
CA VAL A 414 14.05 -9.36 3.33
C VAL A 414 14.70 -9.01 2.01
N VAL A 415 14.06 -8.18 1.18
CA VAL A 415 14.60 -7.67 -0.08
C VAL A 415 14.72 -6.16 -0.06
N ASP A 416 15.45 -5.57 -1.01
CA ASP A 416 15.61 -4.12 -1.13
C ASP A 416 14.31 -3.47 -1.64
N MET A 417 13.45 -3.09 -0.70
CA MET A 417 12.19 -2.37 -0.94
C MET A 417 11.79 -1.54 0.28
N PRO A 418 10.87 -0.56 0.14
CA PRO A 418 10.31 0.13 1.28
C PRO A 418 9.66 -0.85 2.26
N ARG A 419 9.96 -0.70 3.56
CA ARG A 419 9.41 -1.56 4.61
C ARG A 419 8.06 -1.06 5.09
N SER A 420 7.02 -1.42 4.36
CA SER A 420 5.63 -1.16 4.71
C SER A 420 4.74 -2.39 4.48
N VAL A 421 3.58 -2.40 5.13
CA VAL A 421 2.59 -3.48 4.94
C VAL A 421 2.14 -3.56 3.49
N ALA A 422 1.93 -2.41 2.83
CA ALA A 422 1.49 -2.35 1.44
C ALA A 422 2.58 -2.83 0.46
N ASP A 423 3.84 -2.42 0.68
CA ASP A 423 4.96 -2.90 -0.13
C ASP A 423 5.17 -4.41 0.04
N ALA A 424 5.07 -4.91 1.27
CA ALA A 424 5.19 -6.34 1.55
C ALA A 424 4.08 -7.16 0.86
N LEU A 425 2.81 -6.70 0.91
CA LEU A 425 1.70 -7.33 0.18
C LEU A 425 1.96 -7.35 -1.33
N GLY A 426 2.37 -6.20 -1.89
CA GLY A 426 2.70 -6.07 -3.30
C GLY A 426 3.90 -6.92 -3.72
N GLY A 427 4.92 -7.05 -2.85
CA GLY A 427 6.07 -7.93 -3.04
C GLY A 427 5.67 -9.40 -3.10
N GLY A 428 4.78 -9.84 -2.19
CA GLY A 428 4.22 -11.19 -2.19
C GLY A 428 3.41 -11.51 -3.44
N LYS A 429 2.56 -10.56 -3.92
CA LYS A 429 1.83 -10.69 -5.17
C LYS A 429 2.76 -10.81 -6.38
N ARG A 430 3.76 -9.95 -6.45
CA ARG A 430 4.75 -9.96 -7.52
C ARG A 430 5.51 -11.29 -7.59
N ALA A 431 5.95 -11.79 -6.44
CA ALA A 431 6.62 -13.10 -6.38
C ALA A 431 5.69 -14.25 -6.74
N ALA A 432 4.40 -14.20 -6.39
CA ALA A 432 3.43 -15.21 -6.81
C ALA A 432 3.31 -15.29 -8.35
N ILE A 433 3.30 -14.13 -9.03
CA ILE A 433 3.32 -14.06 -10.50
C ILE A 433 4.64 -14.64 -11.05
N GLY A 434 5.79 -14.31 -10.43
CA GLY A 434 7.09 -14.86 -10.83
C GLY A 434 7.16 -16.38 -10.68
N ILE A 435 6.65 -16.91 -9.57
CA ILE A 435 6.57 -18.34 -9.31
C ILE A 435 5.66 -19.05 -10.33
N ASP A 436 4.48 -18.49 -10.61
CA ASP A 436 3.57 -19.05 -11.63
C ASP A 436 4.23 -19.11 -13.00
N HIS A 437 4.88 -18.01 -13.40
CA HIS A 437 5.62 -17.94 -14.66
C HIS A 437 6.71 -19.01 -14.72
N PHE A 438 7.55 -19.11 -13.69
CA PHE A 438 8.62 -20.10 -13.58
C PHE A 438 8.10 -21.56 -13.66
N LEU A 439 7.04 -21.87 -12.91
CA LEU A 439 6.48 -23.23 -12.86
C LEU A 439 5.82 -23.63 -14.19
N ARG A 440 5.12 -22.72 -14.84
CA ARG A 440 4.51 -22.94 -16.16
C ARG A 440 5.57 -23.13 -17.25
N GLU A 441 6.64 -22.33 -17.24
CA GLU A 441 7.78 -22.49 -18.15
C GLU A 441 8.45 -23.86 -17.93
N LYS A 442 8.70 -24.26 -16.67
CA LYS A 442 9.25 -25.56 -16.29
C LYS A 442 8.36 -26.73 -16.75
N ALA A 443 7.04 -26.55 -16.76
CA ALA A 443 6.06 -27.50 -17.27
C ALA A 443 6.02 -27.54 -18.81
N GLY A 444 6.75 -26.67 -19.52
CA GLY A 444 6.78 -26.58 -20.97
C GLY A 444 5.54 -25.91 -21.58
N GLU A 445 4.81 -25.14 -20.80
CA GLU A 445 3.74 -24.31 -21.32
C GLU A 445 4.32 -23.14 -22.14
N ASP A 446 3.60 -22.72 -23.17
CA ASP A 446 3.97 -21.51 -23.93
C ASP A 446 3.54 -20.27 -23.10
N VAL A 447 4.43 -19.86 -22.19
CA VAL A 447 4.22 -18.67 -21.38
C VAL A 447 4.65 -17.48 -22.23
N THR A 448 3.69 -16.76 -22.80
CA THR A 448 3.98 -15.50 -23.50
C THR A 448 4.65 -14.55 -22.51
N GLU A 449 5.86 -14.09 -22.79
CA GLU A 449 6.50 -13.01 -22.04
C GLU A 449 5.59 -11.78 -22.08
N VAL A 450 4.76 -11.61 -21.06
CA VAL A 450 4.02 -10.36 -20.90
C VAL A 450 5.03 -9.34 -20.37
N PRO A 451 5.30 -8.26 -21.10
CA PRO A 451 6.21 -7.23 -20.61
C PRO A 451 5.76 -6.75 -19.23
N LEU A 452 6.67 -6.76 -18.26
CA LEU A 452 6.37 -6.39 -16.87
C LEU A 452 5.65 -5.02 -16.79
N ASP A 453 6.01 -4.08 -17.68
CA ASP A 453 5.37 -2.76 -17.78
C ASP A 453 3.89 -2.85 -18.18
N ALA A 454 3.48 -3.88 -18.92
CA ALA A 454 2.06 -4.08 -19.26
C ALA A 454 1.25 -4.59 -18.06
N LEU A 455 1.90 -5.25 -17.10
CA LEU A 455 1.28 -5.74 -15.88
C LEU A 455 1.11 -4.66 -14.81
N ARG A 456 1.81 -3.53 -14.90
CA ARG A 456 1.82 -2.48 -13.90
C ARG A 456 0.76 -1.39 -14.16
N PHE A 457 0.35 -0.72 -13.10
CA PHE A 457 -0.33 0.57 -13.21
C PHE A 457 0.71 1.70 -13.23
N GLY A 458 1.05 2.22 -14.40
CA GLY A 458 2.07 3.25 -14.53
C GLY A 458 3.42 2.80 -13.96
N GLY A 459 4.01 3.61 -13.10
CA GLY A 459 5.24 3.26 -12.35
C GLY A 459 5.01 2.41 -11.10
N GLY A 460 3.77 1.99 -10.83
CA GLY A 460 3.40 1.25 -9.63
C GLY A 460 3.70 -0.24 -9.69
N ASN A 461 3.05 -1.01 -8.82
CA ASN A 461 3.25 -2.45 -8.74
C ASN A 461 2.40 -3.21 -9.76
N VAL A 462 2.70 -4.51 -9.91
CA VAL A 462 1.97 -5.40 -10.80
C VAL A 462 0.52 -5.61 -10.35
N SER A 463 -0.37 -5.77 -11.32
CA SER A 463 -1.78 -6.08 -11.12
C SER A 463 -2.03 -7.55 -11.45
N ALA A 464 -2.65 -8.28 -10.53
CA ALA A 464 -3.08 -9.64 -10.76
C ALA A 464 -4.19 -9.72 -11.82
N LEU A 465 -5.04 -8.69 -11.90
CA LEU A 465 -6.08 -8.58 -12.93
C LEU A 465 -5.50 -8.44 -14.35
N ARG A 466 -4.34 -7.76 -14.47
CA ARG A 466 -3.64 -7.63 -15.74
C ARG A 466 -2.85 -8.89 -16.11
N TYR A 467 -2.57 -9.73 -15.13
CA TYR A 467 -1.87 -10.99 -15.33
C TYR A 467 -2.81 -12.15 -15.67
N SER A 468 -4.02 -12.23 -15.09
CA SER A 468 -4.93 -13.35 -15.30
C SER A 468 -5.53 -13.32 -16.71
N GLU A 469 -5.35 -14.44 -17.46
CA GLU A 469 -5.85 -14.62 -18.82
C GLU A 469 -7.34 -14.96 -18.91
N ASP A 470 -8.02 -15.25 -17.77
CA ASP A 470 -9.29 -15.98 -17.76
C ASP A 470 -10.57 -15.13 -17.90
N GLU A 471 -10.47 -13.80 -17.92
CA GLU A 471 -11.66 -12.97 -18.14
C GLU A 471 -11.36 -11.88 -19.18
N ASP A 472 -11.79 -12.13 -20.41
CA ASP A 472 -11.72 -11.25 -21.58
C ASP A 472 -10.32 -10.66 -21.81
N PRO A 473 -9.58 -11.15 -22.78
CA PRO A 473 -8.23 -10.64 -23.00
C PRO A 473 -8.35 -9.12 -23.11
N ILE A 474 -7.63 -8.41 -22.26
CA ILE A 474 -7.36 -6.98 -22.46
C ILE A 474 -7.03 -6.85 -23.94
N PRO A 475 -7.77 -6.02 -24.74
CA PRO A 475 -7.47 -5.88 -26.16
C PRO A 475 -5.96 -5.71 -26.28
N ARG A 476 -5.29 -6.56 -27.06
CA ARG A 476 -3.83 -6.68 -27.14
C ARG A 476 -3.10 -5.46 -27.74
N GLU A 477 -3.77 -4.35 -27.87
CA GLU A 477 -3.12 -3.05 -27.89
C GLU A 477 -2.67 -2.79 -26.46
N ALA A 478 -1.36 -2.77 -26.23
CA ALA A 478 -0.75 -2.58 -24.91
C ALA A 478 -1.49 -1.45 -24.19
N PRO A 479 -2.04 -1.69 -22.97
CA PRO A 479 -2.79 -0.65 -22.29
C PRO A 479 -1.88 0.55 -22.15
N VAL A 480 -2.40 1.75 -22.44
CA VAL A 480 -1.63 2.98 -22.29
C VAL A 480 -1.27 3.11 -20.81
N ASN A 481 0.01 2.83 -20.50
CA ASN A 481 0.51 2.78 -19.15
C ASN A 481 0.97 4.16 -18.64
N GLU A 482 0.49 5.23 -19.30
CA GLU A 482 0.81 6.60 -18.95
C GLU A 482 -0.11 7.10 -17.82
N THR A 483 0.50 7.61 -16.76
CA THR A 483 -0.22 8.19 -15.62
C THR A 483 -0.69 9.60 -15.98
N VAL A 484 -1.96 9.88 -15.72
CA VAL A 484 -2.56 11.20 -15.97
C VAL A 484 -2.13 12.19 -14.90
N THR A 485 -1.56 13.32 -15.34
CA THR A 485 -1.21 14.44 -14.49
C THR A 485 -2.34 15.48 -14.40
N TRP A 486 -2.30 16.34 -13.40
CA TRP A 486 -3.32 17.37 -13.18
C TRP A 486 -3.50 18.32 -14.38
N ASP A 487 -2.42 18.72 -15.03
CA ASP A 487 -2.40 19.63 -16.17
C ASP A 487 -3.01 19.02 -17.45
N GLN A 488 -3.18 17.70 -17.49
CA GLN A 488 -3.83 16.98 -18.59
C GLN A 488 -5.34 16.84 -18.40
N MET A 489 -5.88 17.35 -17.29
CA MET A 489 -7.30 17.29 -16.93
C MET A 489 -7.94 18.66 -17.07
N ASN A 490 -9.27 18.71 -17.25
CA ASN A 490 -10.01 19.97 -17.18
C ASN A 490 -10.76 20.08 -15.85
N PRO A 491 -10.20 20.74 -14.84
CA PRO A 491 -10.79 20.83 -13.50
C PRO A 491 -12.07 21.67 -13.45
N ASN A 492 -12.38 22.48 -14.46
CA ASN A 492 -13.55 23.37 -14.48
C ASN A 492 -14.90 22.63 -14.42
N HIS A 493 -14.88 21.33 -14.65
CA HIS A 493 -16.07 20.48 -14.61
C HIS A 493 -16.27 19.81 -13.23
N PHE A 494 -15.42 20.06 -12.25
CA PHE A 494 -15.52 19.53 -10.91
C PHE A 494 -15.90 20.60 -9.89
N HIS A 495 -16.53 20.17 -8.82
CA HIS A 495 -16.88 21.04 -7.70
C HIS A 495 -16.00 20.69 -6.49
N THR A 496 -15.65 21.72 -5.72
CA THR A 496 -14.99 21.54 -4.43
C THR A 496 -15.95 20.95 -3.40
N ALA A 497 -15.46 20.03 -2.58
CA ALA A 497 -16.18 19.44 -1.46
C ALA A 497 -15.17 19.10 -0.36
N PRO A 498 -15.51 19.27 0.92
CA PRO A 498 -14.63 18.94 2.03
C PRO A 498 -14.35 17.42 2.04
N ARG A 499 -13.15 17.04 2.47
CA ARG A 499 -12.78 15.65 2.73
C ARG A 499 -13.51 15.15 3.98
N HIS A 500 -14.01 13.93 3.96
CA HIS A 500 -14.49 13.24 5.15
C HIS A 500 -13.31 12.78 6.00
N GLU A 501 -13.41 12.99 7.31
CA GLU A 501 -12.41 12.55 8.27
C GLU A 501 -12.91 11.34 9.05
N ASP A 502 -11.97 10.49 9.46
CA ASP A 502 -12.28 9.34 10.30
C ASP A 502 -12.83 9.76 11.67
N HIS A 503 -13.69 8.93 12.23
CA HIS A 503 -14.21 9.07 13.57
C HIS A 503 -13.26 8.43 14.59
N PHE A 504 -12.96 9.15 15.66
CA PHE A 504 -12.09 8.69 16.74
C PHE A 504 -12.83 8.66 18.07
N HIS A 505 -12.29 7.87 19.02
CA HIS A 505 -12.68 7.99 20.42
C HIS A 505 -12.34 9.38 20.98
N ASP A 506 -13.08 9.82 21.99
CA ASP A 506 -12.75 11.04 22.74
C ASP A 506 -11.37 10.90 23.41
N ALA A 507 -10.59 11.99 23.40
CA ALA A 507 -9.18 11.99 23.84
C ALA A 507 -8.95 11.53 25.29
N ILE A 508 -9.97 11.58 26.15
CA ILE A 508 -9.88 11.19 27.57
C ILE A 508 -9.76 9.67 27.72
N ASP A 509 -10.36 8.89 26.82
CA ASP A 509 -10.33 7.42 26.85
C ASP A 509 -9.10 6.83 26.14
N LEU A 510 -8.39 7.62 25.32
CA LEU A 510 -7.28 7.14 24.51
C LEU A 510 -6.07 6.68 25.32
N ARG A 511 -5.81 7.27 26.50
CA ARG A 511 -4.65 6.94 27.35
C ARG A 511 -4.72 5.58 28.03
N SER A 512 -5.90 5.02 28.22
CA SER A 512 -6.11 3.75 28.95
C SER A 512 -6.66 2.64 28.07
N ALA A 513 -7.15 2.95 26.87
CA ALA A 513 -7.78 1.98 25.99
C ALA A 513 -6.75 1.30 25.07
N PHE A 514 -6.67 -0.04 25.16
CA PHE A 514 -5.95 -0.87 24.19
C PHE A 514 -6.84 -1.29 23.01
N GLY A 515 -8.13 -1.02 23.03
CA GLY A 515 -9.04 -1.25 21.92
C GLY A 515 -8.87 -0.24 20.79
N GLU A 516 -9.48 -0.52 19.64
CA GLU A 516 -9.39 0.32 18.42
C GLU A 516 -9.80 1.77 18.69
N THR A 517 -8.97 2.72 18.30
CA THR A 517 -9.18 4.16 18.57
C THR A 517 -9.78 4.91 17.39
N ASN A 518 -9.57 4.43 16.18
CA ASN A 518 -10.11 4.99 14.94
C ASN A 518 -11.27 4.11 14.45
N PHE A 519 -12.44 4.67 14.15
CA PHE A 519 -13.61 3.94 13.68
C PHE A 519 -13.86 4.07 12.17
N GLY A 520 -13.03 4.86 11.46
CA GLY A 520 -13.18 5.11 10.04
C GLY A 520 -14.45 5.87 9.67
N LEU A 521 -14.88 5.73 8.44
CA LEU A 521 -16.08 6.36 7.89
C LEU A 521 -17.30 5.45 8.01
N SER A 522 -18.48 6.04 8.18
CA SER A 522 -19.75 5.36 7.96
C SER A 522 -19.91 4.98 6.48
N GLN A 523 -20.83 4.07 6.16
CA GLN A 523 -21.10 3.69 4.76
C GLN A 523 -21.56 4.89 3.91
N LYS A 524 -22.32 5.80 4.47
CA LYS A 524 -22.81 6.99 3.78
C LYS A 524 -21.63 7.92 3.45
N GLU A 525 -20.79 8.21 4.43
CA GLU A 525 -19.60 9.06 4.26
C GLU A 525 -18.61 8.44 3.26
N ALA A 526 -18.42 7.12 3.27
CA ALA A 526 -17.56 6.44 2.30
C ALA A 526 -18.09 6.57 0.85
N ILE A 527 -19.41 6.57 0.65
CA ILE A 527 -20.02 6.81 -0.66
C ILE A 527 -19.81 8.28 -1.06
N GLU A 528 -20.11 9.22 -0.18
CA GLU A 528 -19.93 10.65 -0.41
C GLU A 528 -18.45 10.99 -0.69
N GLU A 529 -17.52 10.32 0.01
CA GLU A 529 -16.08 10.46 -0.24
C GLU A 529 -15.68 9.88 -1.60
N ALA A 530 -16.23 8.74 -1.99
CA ALA A 530 -15.99 8.17 -3.32
C ALA A 530 -16.55 9.03 -4.46
N GLU A 531 -17.66 9.75 -4.24
CA GLU A 531 -18.21 10.71 -5.20
C GLU A 531 -17.28 11.92 -5.44
N ARG A 532 -16.38 12.22 -4.49
CA ARG A 532 -15.33 13.22 -4.67
C ARG A 532 -14.27 12.78 -5.69
N CYS A 533 -14.14 11.50 -6.00
CA CYS A 533 -13.13 10.99 -6.92
C CYS A 533 -13.29 11.59 -8.33
N LEU A 534 -12.18 12.08 -8.89
CA LEU A 534 -12.15 12.67 -10.22
C LEU A 534 -12.16 11.61 -11.35
N ASN A 535 -11.96 10.33 -11.04
CA ASN A 535 -11.81 9.22 -11.99
C ASN A 535 -10.79 9.52 -13.09
N CYS A 536 -9.58 9.88 -12.69
CA CYS A 536 -8.50 10.33 -13.56
C CYS A 536 -8.14 9.29 -14.62
N GLY A 537 -7.96 9.72 -15.86
CA GLY A 537 -7.51 8.89 -16.96
C GLY A 537 -8.57 8.00 -17.59
N VAL A 538 -9.74 7.83 -16.98
CA VAL A 538 -10.75 6.86 -17.42
C VAL A 538 -12.02 7.52 -17.90
N CYS A 539 -12.51 7.08 -19.07
CA CYS A 539 -13.75 7.61 -19.63
C CYS A 539 -14.97 7.10 -18.87
N ASN A 540 -15.67 7.99 -18.15
CA ASN A 540 -16.93 7.69 -17.47
C ASN A 540 -18.19 8.15 -18.23
N ARG A 541 -18.05 8.43 -19.53
CA ARG A 541 -19.16 8.76 -20.46
C ARG A 541 -19.94 10.03 -20.11
N CYS A 542 -19.23 11.06 -19.64
CA CYS A 542 -19.83 12.35 -19.25
C CYS A 542 -20.36 13.20 -20.43
N GLU A 543 -20.11 12.80 -21.68
CA GLU A 543 -20.59 13.43 -22.92
C GLU A 543 -20.03 14.81 -23.26
N LEU A 544 -19.15 15.38 -22.45
CA LEU A 544 -18.60 16.70 -22.73
C LEU A 544 -17.91 16.78 -24.10
N CYS A 545 -17.13 15.74 -24.46
CA CYS A 545 -16.49 15.65 -25.78
C CYS A 545 -17.51 15.66 -26.93
N LEU A 546 -18.66 15.00 -26.77
CA LEU A 546 -19.73 14.98 -27.75
C LEU A 546 -20.42 16.35 -27.85
N ILE A 547 -20.74 16.97 -26.70
CA ILE A 547 -21.44 18.26 -26.61
C ILE A 547 -20.60 19.38 -27.22
N PHE A 548 -19.30 19.40 -26.89
CA PHE A 548 -18.40 20.46 -27.37
C PHE A 548 -17.83 20.24 -28.77
N CYS A 549 -18.11 19.10 -29.44
CA CYS A 549 -17.62 18.85 -30.78
C CYS A 549 -18.24 19.81 -31.79
N PRO A 550 -17.49 20.75 -32.42
CA PRO A 550 -18.05 21.76 -33.29
C PRO A 550 -18.55 21.19 -34.63
N ASP A 551 -18.02 20.03 -35.04
CA ASP A 551 -18.37 19.40 -36.32
C ASP A 551 -19.35 18.21 -36.14
N MET A 552 -19.85 17.96 -34.91
CA MET A 552 -20.73 16.83 -34.60
C MET A 552 -20.12 15.47 -35.04
N ALA A 553 -18.80 15.39 -35.05
CA ALA A 553 -18.07 14.21 -35.49
C ALA A 553 -18.00 13.09 -34.41
N ILE A 554 -18.57 13.30 -33.24
CA ILE A 554 -18.59 12.31 -32.15
C ILE A 554 -20.02 11.82 -31.98
N SER A 555 -20.19 10.50 -31.94
CA SER A 555 -21.47 9.82 -31.69
C SER A 555 -21.32 8.76 -30.63
N ARG A 556 -22.46 8.35 -30.02
CA ARG A 556 -22.51 7.22 -29.11
C ARG A 556 -22.56 5.91 -29.89
N ARG A 557 -21.83 4.92 -29.42
CA ARG A 557 -21.94 3.53 -29.85
C ARG A 557 -23.02 2.81 -29.05
N ASP A 558 -23.47 1.66 -29.54
CA ASP A 558 -24.47 0.82 -28.87
C ASP A 558 -24.00 0.31 -27.49
N ASP A 559 -22.70 0.12 -27.29
CA ASP A 559 -22.07 -0.23 -26.02
C ASP A 559 -21.96 0.94 -25.02
N GLY A 560 -22.47 2.12 -25.41
CA GLY A 560 -22.42 3.35 -24.62
C GLY A 560 -21.10 4.09 -24.67
N GLY A 561 -20.08 3.58 -25.36
CA GLY A 561 -18.84 4.29 -25.67
C GLY A 561 -19.05 5.37 -26.72
N PHE A 562 -17.96 6.02 -27.10
CA PHE A 562 -17.99 7.04 -28.16
C PHE A 562 -17.15 6.60 -29.36
N GLU A 563 -17.59 7.01 -30.55
CA GLU A 563 -16.81 6.90 -31.77
C GLU A 563 -16.66 8.28 -32.43
N ILE A 564 -15.61 8.44 -33.21
CA ILE A 564 -15.29 9.67 -33.88
C ILE A 564 -15.33 9.42 -35.39
N ASP A 565 -16.25 10.08 -36.09
CA ASP A 565 -16.29 10.04 -37.54
C ASP A 565 -15.16 10.90 -38.13
N MET A 566 -14.11 10.25 -38.58
CA MET A 566 -12.90 10.88 -39.09
C MET A 566 -13.12 11.61 -40.42
N ARG A 567 -14.27 11.45 -41.11
CA ARG A 567 -14.64 12.21 -42.29
C ARG A 567 -14.99 13.65 -41.95
N TYR A 568 -15.47 13.90 -40.73
CA TYR A 568 -15.90 15.21 -40.25
C TYR A 568 -14.99 15.79 -39.16
N CYS A 569 -14.22 14.97 -38.46
CA CYS A 569 -13.28 15.44 -37.44
C CYS A 569 -12.13 16.24 -38.10
N LYS A 570 -12.00 17.51 -37.77
CA LYS A 570 -10.91 18.38 -38.26
C LYS A 570 -9.69 18.44 -37.33
N GLY A 571 -9.67 17.66 -36.26
CA GLY A 571 -8.56 17.63 -35.31
C GLY A 571 -8.41 18.88 -34.44
N CYS A 572 -9.51 19.59 -34.13
CA CYS A 572 -9.46 20.85 -33.38
C CYS A 572 -9.05 20.73 -31.91
N GLY A 573 -9.07 19.52 -31.34
CA GLY A 573 -8.64 19.25 -29.96
C GLY A 573 -9.64 19.60 -28.85
N LEU A 574 -10.82 20.16 -29.16
CA LEU A 574 -11.81 20.57 -28.14
C LEU A 574 -12.28 19.39 -27.30
N CYS A 575 -12.42 18.20 -27.88
CA CYS A 575 -12.81 17.00 -27.14
C CYS A 575 -11.76 16.60 -26.09
N ALA A 576 -10.48 16.79 -26.39
CA ALA A 576 -9.40 16.55 -25.44
C ALA A 576 -9.33 17.66 -24.37
N ALA A 577 -9.42 18.94 -24.81
CA ALA A 577 -9.39 20.09 -23.89
C ALA A 577 -10.58 20.12 -22.91
N GLU A 578 -11.75 19.64 -23.34
CA GLU A 578 -12.96 19.58 -22.50
C GLU A 578 -13.09 18.25 -21.75
N CYS A 579 -12.16 17.30 -21.96
CA CYS A 579 -12.20 16.05 -21.18
C CYS A 579 -11.78 16.32 -19.74
N PRO A 580 -12.69 16.18 -18.76
CA PRO A 580 -12.35 16.46 -17.35
C PRO A 580 -11.34 15.48 -16.78
N ARG A 581 -11.15 14.32 -17.41
CA ARG A 581 -10.38 13.19 -16.87
C ARG A 581 -9.09 12.87 -17.62
N GLY A 582 -8.81 13.58 -18.72
CA GLY A 582 -7.63 13.27 -19.54
C GLY A 582 -7.70 11.94 -20.30
N ALA A 583 -8.93 11.40 -20.52
CA ALA A 583 -9.16 10.15 -21.25
C ALA A 583 -9.23 10.33 -22.79
N VAL A 584 -8.96 11.52 -23.30
CA VAL A 584 -8.89 11.82 -24.73
C VAL A 584 -7.54 12.46 -25.02
N THR A 585 -6.75 11.82 -25.85
CA THR A 585 -5.43 12.30 -26.28
C THR A 585 -5.47 12.77 -27.72
N MET A 586 -4.49 13.59 -28.13
CA MET A 586 -4.33 14.04 -29.49
C MET A 586 -3.06 13.44 -30.10
N THR A 587 -3.20 12.63 -31.15
CA THR A 587 -2.10 11.98 -31.86
C THR A 587 -1.95 12.53 -33.29
N ARG A 588 -0.75 12.43 -33.87
CA ARG A 588 -0.57 12.76 -35.28
C ARG A 588 -1.21 11.71 -36.17
N GLU A 589 -1.80 12.13 -37.30
CA GLU A 589 -2.33 11.20 -38.28
C GLU A 589 -1.19 10.39 -38.91
N GLY A 590 -1.28 9.07 -38.87
CA GLY A 590 -0.31 8.17 -39.50
C GLY A 590 0.86 7.70 -38.62
N ILE A 591 0.81 7.92 -37.34
CA ILE A 591 1.72 7.30 -36.34
C ILE A 591 0.95 6.32 -35.48
#